data_af24c9c9fd3698433b5c206b7baa9f84
#
_entry.id   af24c9c9fd3698433b5c206b7baa9f84
#
_cell.length_a   1.000
_cell.length_b   1.000
_cell.length_c   1.000
_cell.angle_alpha   90.00
_cell.angle_beta   90.00
_cell.angle_gamma   90.00
#
_symmetry.space_group_name_H-M   'P 1'
#
loop_
_entity.id
_entity.type
_entity.pdbx_description
1 polymer ?
#
loop_
_entity_poly.entity_id
_entity_poly.type
_entity_poly.pdbx_seq_one_letter_code
_entity_poly.pdbx_strand_id
1 'polypeptide(L)'
;MNTTASNKNIAAIVCVLTLLWTIPFTATANGRWAQNHPRRAEVNWRLANQNRRIFQERREGEISRGQAAQLRSQDRQIRQEERLMARQNGGHITRLEQRSLNQQENQVSREIGG
;
A
#
# COMPACT_ATOMS: atom_id res chain seq x y z
N MET A 1 14.84 -47.79 12.46
CA MET A 1 15.76 -47.11 12.72
C MET A 1 15.81 -45.91 11.94
N ASN A 2 16.01 -46.03 10.97
CA ASN A 2 16.09 -45.02 10.15
C ASN A 2 14.95 -44.18 10.20
N THR A 3 13.97 -44.59 10.51
CA THR A 3 12.81 -43.81 10.54
C THR A 3 13.02 -42.62 11.31
N THR A 4 13.81 -42.72 12.23
CA THR A 4 14.01 -41.58 13.04
C THR A 4 14.44 -40.45 12.25
N ALA A 5 15.09 -40.72 11.25
CA ALA A 5 15.60 -39.66 10.48
C ALA A 5 14.55 -38.66 10.12
N SER A 6 13.46 -39.10 9.84
CA SER A 6 12.45 -38.19 9.36
C SER A 6 12.12 -37.15 10.35
N ASN A 7 12.27 -37.41 11.55
CA ASN A 7 11.86 -36.46 12.48
C ASN A 7 12.59 -35.19 12.34
N LYS A 8 13.78 -35.33 12.05
CA LYS A 8 14.51 -34.14 11.96
C LYS A 8 13.89 -33.16 11.16
N ASN A 9 13.32 -33.53 10.15
CA ASN A 9 12.81 -32.59 9.26
C ASN A 9 11.90 -31.66 9.93
N ILE A 10 11.23 -32.12 10.84
CA ILE A 10 10.28 -31.31 11.52
C ILE A 10 10.91 -30.10 12.09
N ALA A 11 12.03 -30.30 12.65
CA ALA A 11 12.68 -29.20 13.30
C ALA A 11 12.87 -28.05 12.35
N ALA A 12 13.14 -28.36 11.17
CA ALA A 12 13.43 -27.31 10.23
C ALA A 12 12.28 -26.37 10.07
N ILE A 13 11.13 -26.89 10.14
CA ILE A 13 9.98 -26.10 9.95
C ILE A 13 9.88 -24.98 10.95
N VAL A 14 10.28 -25.28 12.09
CA VAL A 14 10.18 -24.31 13.14
C VAL A 14 10.82 -23.00 12.75
N CYS A 15 11.88 -23.08 12.07
CA CYS A 15 12.58 -21.89 11.72
C CYS A 15 11.73 -20.91 10.99
N VAL A 16 10.84 -21.40 10.25
CA VAL A 16 10.02 -20.54 9.46
C VAL A 16 9.33 -19.52 10.30
N LEU A 17 8.98 -19.88 11.46
CA LEU A 17 8.25 -18.98 12.32
C LEU A 17 9.01 -17.74 12.61
N THR A 18 10.28 -17.84 12.68
CA THR A 18 11.06 -16.70 13.04
C THR A 18 10.86 -15.55 12.08
N LEU A 19 10.59 -15.88 10.87
CA LEU A 19 10.44 -14.83 9.88
C LEU A 19 9.32 -13.88 10.22
N LEU A 20 8.34 -14.37 10.87
CA LEU A 20 7.20 -13.55 11.18
C LEU A 20 7.56 -12.44 12.12
N TRP A 21 8.61 -12.59 12.81
CA TRP A 21 8.97 -11.58 13.78
C TRP A 21 9.30 -10.25 13.18
N THR A 22 9.88 -10.27 12.03
CA THR A 22 10.28 -9.03 11.43
C THR A 22 9.09 -8.20 10.99
N ILE A 23 8.04 -8.83 10.59
CA ILE A 23 6.88 -8.14 10.10
C ILE A 23 6.25 -7.20 11.11
N PRO A 24 5.95 -7.65 12.29
CA PRO A 24 5.32 -6.78 13.28
C PRO A 24 6.18 -5.59 13.63
N PHE A 25 7.45 -5.75 13.52
CA PHE A 25 8.36 -4.70 13.85
C PHE A 25 8.18 -3.52 12.92
N THR A 26 8.13 -3.77 11.65
CA THR A 26 7.93 -2.75 10.66
C THR A 26 6.57 -2.11 10.80
N ALA A 27 5.59 -2.91 11.05
CA ALA A 27 4.24 -2.42 11.19
C ALA A 27 4.12 -1.43 12.33
N THR A 28 4.88 -1.64 13.39
CA THR A 28 4.82 -0.76 14.53
C THR A 28 5.34 0.62 14.20
N ALA A 29 6.38 0.70 13.42
CA ALA A 29 6.97 1.98 13.04
C ALA A 29 6.00 2.81 12.23
N ASN A 30 5.32 2.18 11.29
CA ASN A 30 4.34 2.88 10.47
C ASN A 30 3.07 3.19 11.25
N GLY A 31 2.73 2.33 12.19
CA GLY A 31 1.49 2.48 12.94
C GLY A 31 1.44 3.76 13.74
N ARG A 32 2.58 4.19 14.27
CA ARG A 32 2.61 5.39 15.09
C ARG A 32 2.24 6.62 14.30
N TRP A 33 2.80 6.77 13.11
CA TRP A 33 2.46 7.90 12.24
C TRP A 33 1.00 7.81 11.82
N ALA A 34 0.54 6.62 11.47
CA ALA A 34 -0.83 6.41 11.02
C ALA A 34 -1.84 6.74 12.12
N GLN A 35 -1.52 6.45 13.36
CA GLN A 35 -2.39 6.76 14.46
C GLN A 35 -2.54 8.27 14.65
N ASN A 36 -1.48 9.01 14.38
CA ASN A 36 -1.51 10.46 14.52
C ASN A 36 -2.06 11.14 13.28
N HIS A 37 -2.05 10.46 12.13
CA HIS A 37 -2.51 11.03 10.88
C HIS A 37 -3.42 10.05 10.14
N PRO A 38 -4.53 9.65 10.75
CA PRO A 38 -5.33 8.55 10.19
C PRO A 38 -5.89 8.82 8.79
N ARG A 39 -6.31 10.03 8.52
CA ARG A 39 -6.87 10.33 7.20
C ARG A 39 -5.80 10.30 6.12
N ARG A 40 -4.63 10.85 6.44
CA ARG A 40 -3.51 10.80 5.49
C ARG A 40 -3.02 9.38 5.30
N ALA A 41 -3.02 8.60 6.39
CA ALA A 41 -2.59 7.21 6.31
C ALA A 41 -3.49 6.42 5.36
N GLU A 42 -4.79 6.66 5.43
CA GLU A 42 -5.73 5.97 4.54
C GLU A 42 -5.48 6.34 3.08
N VAL A 43 -5.36 7.64 2.80
CA VAL A 43 -5.13 8.11 1.43
C VAL A 43 -3.83 7.52 0.90
N ASN A 44 -2.78 7.56 1.70
CA ASN A 44 -1.49 7.04 1.27
C ASN A 44 -1.52 5.53 1.05
N TRP A 45 -2.25 4.81 1.88
CA TRP A 45 -2.38 3.37 1.71
C TRP A 45 -3.10 3.05 0.40
N ARG A 46 -4.16 3.80 0.10
CA ARG A 46 -4.90 3.58 -1.14
C ARG A 46 -4.04 3.88 -2.35
N LEU A 47 -3.27 4.97 -2.31
CA LEU A 47 -2.37 5.31 -3.41
C LEU A 47 -1.31 4.23 -3.61
N ALA A 48 -0.75 3.72 -2.52
CA ALA A 48 0.24 2.65 -2.63
C ALA A 48 -0.37 1.39 -3.24
N ASN A 49 -1.59 1.08 -2.84
CA ASN A 49 -2.29 -0.08 -3.37
C ASN A 49 -2.61 0.10 -4.86
N GLN A 50 -3.01 1.29 -5.27
CA GLN A 50 -3.27 1.59 -6.67
C GLN A 50 -1.99 1.47 -7.50
N ASN A 51 -0.88 1.99 -7.01
CA ASN A 51 0.37 1.86 -7.72
C ASN A 51 0.77 0.40 -7.91
N ARG A 52 0.54 -0.43 -6.91
CA ARG A 52 0.82 -1.85 -7.01
C ARG A 52 -0.07 -2.49 -8.08
N ARG A 53 -1.35 -2.14 -8.10
CA ARG A 53 -2.28 -2.66 -9.09
C ARG A 53 -1.90 -2.24 -10.50
N ILE A 54 -1.53 -0.97 -10.68
CA ILE A 54 -1.10 -0.48 -11.99
C ILE A 54 0.09 -1.30 -12.48
N PHE A 55 1.04 -1.54 -11.62
CA PHE A 55 2.22 -2.30 -11.97
C PHE A 55 1.85 -3.73 -12.36
N GLN A 56 0.96 -4.34 -11.61
CA GLN A 56 0.52 -5.69 -11.86
C GLN A 56 -0.25 -5.80 -13.19
N GLU A 57 -1.22 -4.91 -13.40
CA GLU A 57 -2.01 -4.91 -14.63
C GLU A 57 -1.13 -4.65 -15.85
N ARG A 58 -0.11 -3.82 -15.69
CA ARG A 58 0.84 -3.57 -16.75
C ARG A 58 1.65 -4.82 -17.08
N ARG A 59 2.08 -5.53 -16.04
CA ARG A 59 2.85 -6.77 -16.24
C ARG A 59 2.02 -7.84 -16.91
N GLU A 60 0.75 -7.91 -16.60
CA GLU A 60 -0.14 -8.90 -17.15
C GLU A 60 -0.66 -8.52 -18.53
N GLY A 61 -0.31 -7.33 -19.00
CA GLY A 61 -0.74 -6.89 -20.32
C GLY A 61 -2.15 -6.36 -20.39
N GLU A 62 -2.78 -6.16 -19.24
CA GLU A 62 -4.17 -5.69 -19.21
C GLU A 62 -4.26 -4.20 -19.54
N ILE A 63 -3.22 -3.44 -19.21
CA ILE A 63 -3.15 -2.04 -19.60
C ILE A 63 -1.85 -1.79 -20.33
N SER A 64 -1.85 -0.79 -21.19
CA SER A 64 -0.68 -0.46 -21.98
C SER A 64 0.31 0.35 -21.15
N ARG A 65 1.52 0.48 -21.68
CA ARG A 65 2.54 1.27 -21.03
C ARG A 65 2.08 2.72 -20.88
N GLY A 66 1.43 3.27 -21.90
CA GLY A 66 0.94 4.64 -21.87
C GLY A 66 -0.15 4.82 -20.82
N GLN A 67 -1.07 3.87 -20.73
CA GLN A 67 -2.11 3.91 -19.71
C GLN A 67 -1.51 3.83 -18.32
N ALA A 68 -0.55 2.95 -18.12
CA ALA A 68 0.10 2.84 -16.82
C ALA A 68 0.80 4.14 -16.43
N ALA A 69 1.45 4.78 -17.40
CA ALA A 69 2.13 6.06 -17.14
C ALA A 69 1.13 7.14 -16.76
N GLN A 70 -0.01 7.17 -17.44
CA GLN A 70 -1.05 8.15 -17.17
C GLN A 70 -1.65 7.95 -15.78
N LEU A 71 -1.96 6.71 -15.45
CA LEU A 71 -2.53 6.40 -14.14
C LEU A 71 -1.56 6.74 -13.00
N ARG A 72 -0.29 6.45 -13.19
CA ARG A 72 0.70 6.82 -12.19
C ARG A 72 0.85 8.33 -12.05
N SER A 73 0.66 9.05 -13.17
CA SER A 73 0.69 10.50 -13.12
C SER A 73 -0.48 11.03 -12.28
N GLN A 74 -1.65 10.44 -12.46
CA GLN A 74 -2.81 10.82 -11.65
C GLN A 74 -2.57 10.53 -10.18
N ASP A 75 -2.01 9.39 -9.86
CA ASP A 75 -1.69 9.07 -8.47
C ASP A 75 -0.70 10.08 -7.87
N ARG A 76 0.27 10.51 -8.66
CA ARG A 76 1.21 11.52 -8.17
C ARG A 76 0.53 12.86 -7.92
N GLN A 77 -0.42 13.23 -8.76
CA GLN A 77 -1.17 14.46 -8.57
C GLN A 77 -1.99 14.40 -7.27
N ILE A 78 -2.66 13.29 -7.06
CA ILE A 78 -3.44 13.12 -5.82
C ILE A 78 -2.52 13.22 -4.60
N ARG A 79 -1.36 12.59 -4.67
CA ARG A 79 -0.42 12.66 -3.56
C ARG A 79 0.07 14.08 -3.33
N GLN A 80 0.28 14.83 -4.39
CA GLN A 80 0.72 16.20 -4.28
C GLN A 80 -0.36 17.07 -3.66
N GLU A 81 -1.62 16.88 -4.06
CA GLU A 81 -2.73 17.58 -3.46
C GLU A 81 -2.83 17.27 -1.97
N GLU A 82 -2.69 16.02 -1.61
CA GLU A 82 -2.75 15.60 -0.22
C GLU A 82 -1.68 16.31 0.61
N ARG A 83 -0.49 16.42 0.07
CA ARG A 83 0.60 17.12 0.77
C ARG A 83 0.34 18.60 0.92
N LEU A 84 -0.23 19.21 -0.10
CA LEU A 84 -0.55 20.63 -0.03
C LEU A 84 -1.65 20.90 0.99
N MET A 85 -2.67 20.07 1.00
CA MET A 85 -3.72 20.17 1.99
C MET A 85 -3.17 20.02 3.40
N ALA A 86 -2.29 19.06 3.59
CA ALA A 86 -1.71 18.81 4.89
C ALA A 86 -0.86 20.00 5.35
N ARG A 87 -0.15 20.65 4.46
CA ARG A 87 0.63 21.83 4.82
C ARG A 87 -0.23 22.94 5.35
N GLN A 88 -1.42 23.09 4.80
CA GLN A 88 -2.32 24.15 5.22
C GLN A 88 -2.97 23.86 6.57
N ASN A 89 -2.97 22.62 6.99
CA ASN A 89 -3.66 22.20 8.20
C ASN A 89 -2.73 21.57 9.23
N GLY A 90 -1.51 22.05 9.30
CA GLY A 90 -0.59 21.59 10.34
C GLY A 90 -0.19 20.12 10.25
N GLY A 91 -0.15 19.58 9.05
CA GLY A 91 0.25 18.20 8.86
C GLY A 91 -0.92 17.23 8.77
N HIS A 92 -2.15 17.73 8.81
CA HIS A 92 -3.35 16.89 8.77
C HIS A 92 -4.23 17.30 7.60
N ILE A 93 -5.14 16.42 7.20
CA ILE A 93 -6.15 16.78 6.21
C ILE A 93 -7.52 16.67 6.86
N THR A 94 -8.44 17.51 6.42
CA THR A 94 -9.79 17.51 6.95
C THR A 94 -10.58 16.34 6.37
N ARG A 95 -11.75 16.09 6.94
CA ARG A 95 -12.63 15.04 6.44
C ARG A 95 -13.11 15.35 5.02
N LEU A 96 -13.40 16.61 4.73
CA LEU A 96 -13.81 16.99 3.39
C LEU A 96 -12.69 16.78 2.37
N GLU A 97 -11.49 17.15 2.76
CA GLU A 97 -10.32 16.94 1.90
C GLU A 97 -10.09 15.47 1.66
N GLN A 98 -10.20 14.65 2.70
CA GLN A 98 -10.07 13.21 2.55
C GLN A 98 -11.11 12.67 1.58
N ARG A 99 -12.35 13.15 1.70
CA ARG A 99 -13.42 12.69 0.82
C ARG A 99 -13.13 13.07 -0.64
N SER A 100 -12.64 14.26 -0.85
CA SER A 100 -12.28 14.72 -2.19
C SER A 100 -11.18 13.85 -2.80
N LEU A 101 -10.14 13.57 -2.02
CA LEU A 101 -9.05 12.73 -2.48
C LEU A 101 -9.53 11.31 -2.75
N ASN A 102 -10.40 10.79 -1.89
CA ASN A 102 -10.95 9.45 -2.07
C ASN A 102 -11.77 9.34 -3.34
N GLN A 103 -12.48 10.39 -3.72
CA GLN A 103 -13.23 10.40 -4.97
C GLN A 103 -12.28 10.31 -6.17
N GLN A 104 -11.19 11.04 -6.12
CA GLN A 104 -10.19 10.99 -7.19
C GLN A 104 -9.56 9.61 -7.25
N GLU A 105 -9.24 9.04 -6.11
CA GLU A 105 -8.67 7.68 -6.06
C GLU A 105 -9.66 6.65 -6.60
N ASN A 106 -10.94 6.83 -6.30
CA ASN A 106 -11.96 5.93 -6.82
C ASN A 106 -12.01 5.98 -8.34
N GLN A 107 -11.85 7.18 -8.91
CA GLN A 107 -11.84 7.32 -10.34
C GLN A 107 -10.64 6.60 -10.96
N VAL A 108 -9.45 6.82 -10.41
CA VAL A 108 -8.26 6.13 -10.86
C VAL A 108 -8.44 4.63 -10.74
N SER A 109 -9.00 4.18 -9.64
CA SER A 109 -9.22 2.75 -9.40
C SER A 109 -10.09 2.12 -10.50
N ARG A 110 -11.11 2.84 -10.92
CA ARG A 110 -11.95 2.34 -12.01
C ARG A 110 -11.19 2.28 -13.33
N GLU A 111 -10.31 3.23 -13.55
CA GLU A 111 -9.52 3.25 -14.77
C GLU A 111 -8.45 2.17 -14.81
N ILE A 112 -7.96 1.75 -13.65
CA ILE A 112 -7.05 0.62 -13.60
C ILE A 112 -7.76 -0.65 -14.05
N GLY A 113 -9.02 -0.72 -13.81
CA GLY A 113 -9.80 -1.85 -14.25
C GLY A 113 -9.94 -2.86 -13.13
N GLY A 114 -10.81 -3.71 -13.29
CA GLY A 114 -10.97 -4.74 -12.29
C GLY A 114 -12.25 -4.65 -11.58
#